data_99e547f1522ed1f2af3fdc687772d13c
#
_entry.id   99e547f1522ed1f2af3fdc687772d13c
#
_cell.length_a   1.000
_cell.length_b   1.000
_cell.length_c   1.000
_cell.angle_alpha   90.00
_cell.angle_beta   90.00
_cell.angle_gamma   90.00
#
_symmetry.space_group_name_H-M   'P 1'
#
loop_
_entity.id
_entity.type
_entity.pdbx_description
1 polymer ?
#
loop_
_entity_poly.entity_id
_entity_poly.type
_entity_poly.pdbx_seq_one_letter_code
_entity_poly.pdbx_strand_id
1 'polypeptide(L)'
;MANPRLIEILRILDANGVEFIVVGGMAAVIGGAPIVTRDVDVLRERSPANVDRLLSALSELDAIFRDDARRLRPNASHLIGPGHMLLTTRHGPLDLLGTIEDDTTYDDVLDESYRVDLGGFEVRTLSLERLLVVKRKLGRPKDVLMALQIEATLAELRKKDSP
;
A
#
# COMPACT_ATOMS: atom_id res chain seq x y z
N MET A 1 -15.25 3.41 2.41
CA MET A 1 -14.64 4.61 1.80
C MET A 1 -13.28 4.89 2.40
N ALA A 2 -12.38 5.37 1.60
CA ALA A 2 -11.04 5.70 2.06
C ALA A 2 -11.07 7.00 2.90
N ASN A 3 -10.32 6.98 4.02
CA ASN A 3 -10.13 8.16 4.86
C ASN A 3 -9.36 9.23 4.05
N PRO A 4 -9.86 10.47 3.92
CA PRO A 4 -9.18 11.52 3.16
C PRO A 4 -7.75 11.82 3.64
N ARG A 5 -7.47 11.65 4.92
CA ARG A 5 -6.10 11.83 5.45
C ARG A 5 -5.13 10.78 4.92
N LEU A 6 -5.58 9.53 4.79
CA LEU A 6 -4.78 8.45 4.23
C LEU A 6 -4.55 8.66 2.73
N ILE A 7 -5.55 9.16 2.02
CA ILE A 7 -5.40 9.52 0.59
C ILE A 7 -4.33 10.60 0.42
N GLU A 8 -4.21 11.54 1.36
CA GLU A 8 -3.17 12.57 1.31
C GLU A 8 -1.76 12.00 1.38
N ILE A 9 -1.56 10.89 2.11
CA ILE A 9 -0.27 10.16 2.10
C ILE A 9 0.08 9.72 0.68
N LEU A 10 -0.88 9.11 -0.01
CA LEU A 10 -0.69 8.65 -1.40
C LEU A 10 -0.42 9.80 -2.36
N ARG A 11 -1.12 10.92 -2.16
CA ARG A 11 -0.90 12.15 -2.96
C ARG A 11 0.52 12.65 -2.84
N ILE A 12 1.06 12.71 -1.62
CA ILE A 12 2.41 13.21 -1.37
C ILE A 12 3.46 12.25 -1.96
N LEU A 13 3.25 10.94 -1.84
CA LEU A 13 4.13 9.95 -2.48
C LEU A 13 4.15 10.16 -4.01
N ASP A 14 2.99 10.28 -4.63
CA ASP A 14 2.88 10.50 -6.08
C ASP A 14 3.50 11.83 -6.50
N ALA A 15 3.24 12.91 -5.76
CA ALA A 15 3.76 14.25 -6.06
C ALA A 15 5.30 14.29 -6.04
N ASN A 16 5.95 13.42 -5.26
CA ASN A 16 7.40 13.28 -5.22
C ASN A 16 7.93 12.28 -6.26
N GLY A 17 7.07 11.73 -7.11
CA GLY A 17 7.47 10.80 -8.16
C GLY A 17 7.83 9.41 -7.66
N VAL A 18 7.41 9.04 -6.45
CA VAL A 18 7.70 7.74 -5.86
C VAL A 18 7.03 6.63 -6.66
N GLU A 19 7.78 5.57 -6.95
CA GLU A 19 7.24 4.36 -7.54
C GLU A 19 6.85 3.37 -6.46
N PHE A 20 5.57 3.04 -6.40
CA PHE A 20 4.99 2.16 -5.39
C PHE A 20 3.69 1.52 -5.89
N ILE A 21 3.31 0.43 -5.25
CA ILE A 21 2.02 -0.22 -5.46
C ILE A 21 1.28 -0.22 -4.12
N VAL A 22 0.06 0.30 -4.10
CA VAL A 22 -0.80 0.22 -2.90
C VAL A 22 -1.18 -1.24 -2.69
N VAL A 23 -1.00 -1.73 -1.48
CA VAL A 23 -1.33 -3.11 -1.07
C VAL A 23 -2.20 -3.07 0.20
N GLY A 24 -2.46 -4.20 0.79
CA GLY A 24 -3.19 -4.29 2.06
C GLY A 24 -4.62 -3.79 2.00
N GLY A 25 -5.12 -3.30 3.14
CA GLY A 25 -6.52 -2.86 3.28
C GLY A 25 -6.90 -1.71 2.36
N MET A 26 -5.98 -0.76 2.13
CA MET A 26 -6.24 0.36 1.22
C MET A 26 -6.45 -0.13 -0.22
N ALA A 27 -5.67 -1.11 -0.68
CA ALA A 27 -5.88 -1.71 -2.01
C ALA A 27 -7.26 -2.37 -2.11
N ALA A 28 -7.71 -3.03 -1.06
CA ALA A 28 -9.04 -3.64 -1.04
C ALA A 28 -10.14 -2.57 -1.11
N VAL A 29 -10.00 -1.48 -0.37
CA VAL A 29 -10.94 -0.33 -0.40
C VAL A 29 -10.98 0.29 -1.80
N ILE A 30 -9.83 0.55 -2.39
CA ILE A 30 -9.73 1.10 -3.76
C ILE A 30 -10.40 0.16 -4.76
N GLY A 31 -10.26 -1.15 -4.59
CA GLY A 31 -10.90 -2.16 -5.43
C GLY A 31 -12.40 -2.33 -5.22
N GLY A 32 -12.97 -1.63 -4.23
CA GLY A 32 -14.41 -1.64 -3.97
C GLY A 32 -14.87 -2.53 -2.80
N ALA A 33 -13.94 -3.14 -2.05
CA ALA A 33 -14.32 -3.95 -0.90
C ALA A 33 -14.90 -3.07 0.23
N PRO A 34 -15.98 -3.50 0.90
CA PRO A 34 -16.62 -2.70 1.94
C PRO A 34 -15.94 -2.90 3.30
N ILE A 35 -14.68 -2.52 3.38
CA ILE A 35 -13.88 -2.60 4.59
C ILE A 35 -13.43 -1.22 5.05
N VAL A 36 -13.02 -1.14 6.31
CA VAL A 36 -12.42 0.06 6.88
C VAL A 36 -10.94 -0.21 7.09
N THR A 37 -10.07 0.69 6.60
CA THR A 37 -8.64 0.62 6.84
C THR A 37 -8.20 1.84 7.64
N ARG A 38 -7.17 1.66 8.49
CA ARG A 38 -6.63 2.71 9.37
C ARG A 38 -5.22 3.13 8.99
N ASP A 39 -4.61 2.42 8.07
CA ASP A 39 -3.24 2.66 7.62
C ASP A 39 -3.14 2.53 6.10
N VAL A 40 -2.02 2.97 5.59
CA VAL A 40 -1.65 2.81 4.18
C VAL A 40 -0.48 1.85 4.12
N ASP A 41 -0.64 0.77 3.35
CA ASP A 41 0.44 -0.18 3.06
C ASP A 41 0.85 0.01 1.60
N VAL A 42 2.13 0.25 1.36
CA VAL A 42 2.67 0.35 0.00
C VAL A 42 3.89 -0.55 -0.17
N LEU A 43 3.93 -1.23 -1.30
CA LEU A 43 5.09 -1.98 -1.75
C LEU A 43 5.95 -1.04 -2.59
N ARG A 44 7.14 -0.71 -2.09
CA ARG A 44 8.02 0.26 -2.71
C ARG A 44 9.00 -0.37 -3.69
N GLU A 45 9.27 0.32 -4.78
CA GLU A 45 10.40 0.02 -5.65
C GLU A 45 11.68 0.51 -4.94
N ARG A 46 12.78 -0.25 -5.02
CA ARG A 46 13.96 -0.07 -4.16
C ARG A 46 15.22 0.42 -4.87
N SER A 47 15.12 0.94 -6.09
CA SER A 47 16.27 1.53 -6.76
C SER A 47 16.79 2.78 -6.01
N PRO A 48 18.08 3.12 -6.14
CA PRO A 48 18.62 4.34 -5.51
C PRO A 48 17.85 5.60 -5.88
N ALA A 49 17.41 5.73 -7.12
CA ALA A 49 16.64 6.88 -7.57
C ALA A 49 15.29 6.99 -6.85
N ASN A 50 14.60 5.85 -6.67
CA ASN A 50 13.33 5.83 -5.95
C ASN A 50 13.51 6.05 -4.45
N VAL A 51 14.61 5.56 -3.88
CA VAL A 51 14.96 5.83 -2.47
C VAL A 51 15.09 7.34 -2.23
N ASP A 52 15.73 8.08 -3.13
CA ASP A 52 15.85 9.53 -3.02
C ASP A 52 14.49 10.22 -3.05
N ARG A 53 13.59 9.78 -3.93
CA ARG A 53 12.21 10.29 -4.01
C ARG A 53 11.42 9.98 -2.75
N LEU A 54 11.58 8.76 -2.22
CA LEU A 54 10.97 8.36 -0.96
C LEU A 54 11.43 9.24 0.20
N LEU A 55 12.74 9.51 0.31
CA LEU A 55 13.26 10.36 1.37
C LEU A 55 12.65 11.76 1.33
N SER A 56 12.48 12.33 0.14
CA SER A 56 11.80 13.63 -0.02
C SER A 56 10.35 13.55 0.44
N ALA A 57 9.62 12.53 0.02
CA ALA A 57 8.21 12.34 0.41
C ALA A 57 8.07 12.13 1.92
N LEU A 58 8.93 11.29 2.51
CA LEU A 58 8.90 11.00 3.94
C LEU A 58 9.23 12.23 4.79
N SER A 59 10.13 13.09 4.31
CA SER A 59 10.41 14.36 4.96
C SER A 59 9.18 15.27 4.95
N GLU A 60 8.50 15.39 3.82
CA GLU A 60 7.26 16.17 3.69
C GLU A 60 6.13 15.62 4.56
N LEU A 61 6.06 14.30 4.70
CA LEU A 61 5.09 13.60 5.57
C LEU A 61 5.45 13.68 7.05
N ASP A 62 6.62 14.19 7.40
CA ASP A 62 7.14 14.20 8.77
C ASP A 62 7.17 12.78 9.37
N ALA A 63 7.57 11.81 8.56
CA ALA A 63 7.53 10.39 8.92
C ALA A 63 8.60 10.02 9.94
N ILE A 64 8.19 9.28 10.95
CA ILE A 64 9.06 8.70 11.99
C ILE A 64 8.71 7.24 12.21
N PHE A 65 9.63 6.46 12.74
CA PHE A 65 9.34 5.08 13.11
C PHE A 65 8.27 5.03 14.20
N ARG A 66 7.26 4.18 13.98
CA ARG A 66 6.13 3.99 14.89
C ARG A 66 6.61 3.35 16.19
N ASP A 67 6.06 3.81 17.29
CA ASP A 67 6.35 3.28 18.63
C ASP A 67 7.83 3.40 19.08
N ASP A 68 8.60 4.26 18.43
CA ASP A 68 9.97 4.57 18.82
C ASP A 68 10.01 5.93 19.55
N ALA A 69 10.30 5.88 20.85
CA ALA A 69 10.34 7.09 21.68
C ALA A 69 11.42 8.10 21.24
N ARG A 70 12.44 7.64 20.51
CA ARG A 70 13.51 8.50 19.98
C ARG A 70 13.07 9.33 18.79
N ARG A 71 11.90 9.06 18.21
CA ARG A 71 11.34 9.75 17.04
C ARG A 71 12.29 9.73 15.84
N LEU A 72 12.90 8.57 15.59
CA LEU A 72 13.86 8.38 14.50
C LEU A 72 13.19 8.46 13.14
N ARG A 73 13.87 9.10 12.21
CA ARG A 73 13.46 9.18 10.82
C ARG A 73 14.11 8.05 10.01
N PRO A 74 13.39 7.46 9.03
CA PRO A 74 14.01 6.49 8.13
C PRO A 74 15.10 7.16 7.28
N ASN A 75 16.11 6.38 6.93
CA ASN A 75 17.22 6.84 6.09
C ASN A 75 17.39 5.93 4.85
N ALA A 76 18.35 6.27 3.98
CA ALA A 76 18.56 5.55 2.74
C ALA A 76 18.87 4.06 2.95
N SER A 77 19.64 3.72 3.98
CA SER A 77 19.99 2.32 4.24
C SER A 77 18.79 1.47 4.65
N HIS A 78 17.82 2.08 5.35
CA HIS A 78 16.55 1.42 5.64
C HIS A 78 15.75 1.13 4.37
N LEU A 79 15.75 2.06 3.41
CA LEU A 79 14.89 2.00 2.22
C LEU A 79 15.44 1.09 1.11
N ILE A 80 16.75 0.93 1.03
CA ILE A 80 17.39 0.04 0.04
C ILE A 80 17.14 -1.43 0.37
N GLY A 81 17.10 -1.79 1.66
CA GLY A 81 16.88 -3.15 2.11
C GLY A 81 15.46 -3.67 1.85
N PRO A 82 15.25 -4.99 1.95
CA PRO A 82 13.94 -5.61 1.73
C PRO A 82 12.99 -5.50 2.93
N GLY A 83 13.43 -4.93 4.03
CA GLY A 83 12.67 -4.86 5.27
C GLY A 83 11.47 -3.94 5.21
N HIS A 84 10.55 -4.15 6.14
CA HIS A 84 9.38 -3.30 6.31
C HIS A 84 9.69 -2.16 7.26
N MET A 85 9.16 -0.97 6.97
CA MET A 85 9.23 0.17 7.86
C MET A 85 7.84 0.59 8.25
N LEU A 86 7.55 0.49 9.54
CA LEU A 86 6.28 0.89 10.12
C LEU A 86 6.42 2.33 10.60
N LEU A 87 5.80 3.26 9.89
CA LEU A 87 5.96 4.69 10.12
C LEU A 87 4.67 5.33 10.61
N THR A 88 4.82 6.42 11.34
CA THR A 88 3.74 7.37 11.63
C THR A 88 4.04 8.65 10.87
N THR A 89 3.04 9.21 10.20
CA THR A 89 3.14 10.48 9.49
C THR A 89 2.16 11.48 10.07
N ARG A 90 2.26 12.75 9.67
CA ARG A 90 1.28 13.76 10.08
C ARG A 90 -0.14 13.50 9.55
N HIS A 91 -0.30 12.57 8.62
CA HIS A 91 -1.61 12.19 8.05
C HIS A 91 -2.09 10.80 8.51
N GLY A 92 -1.28 10.07 9.24
CA GLY A 92 -1.61 8.74 9.74
C GLY A 92 -0.52 7.70 9.51
N PRO A 93 -0.79 6.43 9.85
CA PRO A 93 0.19 5.35 9.72
C PRO A 93 0.49 5.02 8.26
N LEU A 94 1.77 4.79 7.98
CA LEU A 94 2.26 4.37 6.66
C LEU A 94 3.23 3.19 6.85
N ASP A 95 2.90 2.07 6.25
CA ASP A 95 3.75 0.88 6.24
C ASP A 95 4.42 0.77 4.88
N LEU A 96 5.74 0.96 4.86
CA LEU A 96 6.56 0.80 3.66
C LEU A 96 7.09 -0.64 3.60
N LEU A 97 6.57 -1.42 2.68
CA LEU A 97 6.97 -2.81 2.51
C LEU A 97 8.02 -2.92 1.41
N GLY A 98 9.08 -3.69 1.67
CA GLY A 98 10.09 -4.00 0.67
C GLY A 98 9.70 -5.21 -0.17
N THR A 99 8.93 -6.13 0.44
CA THR A 99 8.38 -7.33 -0.18
C THR A 99 7.00 -7.60 0.37
N ILE A 100 6.23 -8.43 -0.32
CA ILE A 100 5.02 -9.05 0.21
C ILE A 100 5.29 -10.56 0.41
N GLU A 101 4.27 -11.42 0.48
CA GLU A 101 4.47 -12.84 0.76
C GLU A 101 5.50 -13.49 -0.19
N ASP A 102 6.22 -14.50 0.32
CA ASP A 102 7.22 -15.26 -0.44
C ASP A 102 8.31 -14.39 -1.08
N ASP A 103 8.73 -13.32 -0.39
CA ASP A 103 9.74 -12.36 -0.85
C ASP A 103 9.42 -11.70 -2.20
N THR A 104 8.14 -11.59 -2.54
CA THR A 104 7.66 -10.99 -3.78
C THR A 104 7.92 -9.48 -3.78
N THR A 105 8.57 -8.99 -4.82
CA THR A 105 8.98 -7.58 -4.94
C THR A 105 7.99 -6.76 -5.77
N TYR A 106 8.21 -5.45 -5.80
CA TYR A 106 7.49 -4.51 -6.65
C TYR A 106 7.48 -4.97 -8.12
N ASP A 107 8.65 -5.34 -8.67
CA ASP A 107 8.75 -5.75 -10.06
C ASP A 107 8.00 -7.05 -10.35
N ASP A 108 7.96 -7.95 -9.38
CA ASP A 108 7.28 -9.25 -9.53
C ASP A 108 5.77 -9.12 -9.70
N VAL A 109 5.14 -8.10 -9.11
CA VAL A 109 3.67 -7.93 -9.14
C VAL A 109 3.21 -6.73 -9.96
N LEU A 110 4.11 -6.09 -10.66
CA LEU A 110 3.78 -4.92 -11.47
C LEU A 110 2.64 -5.22 -12.47
N ASP A 111 2.65 -6.40 -13.08
CA ASP A 111 1.63 -6.86 -14.04
C ASP A 111 0.30 -7.21 -13.39
N GLU A 112 0.28 -7.38 -12.06
CA GLU A 112 -0.92 -7.66 -11.27
C GLU A 112 -1.42 -6.41 -10.54
N SER A 113 -0.95 -5.26 -10.97
CA SER A 113 -1.37 -3.95 -10.48
C SER A 113 -2.02 -3.17 -11.62
N TYR A 114 -2.83 -2.20 -11.26
CA TYR A 114 -3.49 -1.31 -12.22
C TYR A 114 -3.44 0.13 -11.70
N ARG A 115 -3.56 1.09 -12.63
CA ARG A 115 -3.62 2.51 -12.26
C ARG A 115 -5.04 2.92 -11.95
N VAL A 116 -5.19 3.77 -10.95
CA VAL A 116 -6.50 4.30 -10.55
C VAL A 116 -6.36 5.78 -10.20
N ASP A 117 -7.31 6.59 -10.65
CA ASP A 117 -7.41 8.01 -10.30
C ASP A 117 -8.06 8.14 -8.93
N LEU A 118 -7.39 8.83 -8.01
CA LEU A 118 -7.88 9.06 -6.64
C LEU A 118 -8.35 10.51 -6.41
N GLY A 119 -8.69 11.23 -7.48
CA GLY A 119 -9.14 12.61 -7.41
C GLY A 119 -8.07 13.59 -7.87
N GLY A 120 -7.63 13.45 -9.11
CA GLY A 120 -6.66 14.36 -9.74
C GLY A 120 -5.21 13.88 -9.69
N PHE A 121 -4.96 12.69 -9.16
CA PHE A 121 -3.67 12.01 -9.23
C PHE A 121 -3.90 10.51 -9.33
N GLU A 122 -2.95 9.80 -9.92
CA GLU A 122 -3.03 8.35 -10.11
C GLU A 122 -2.05 7.60 -9.24
N VAL A 123 -2.47 6.41 -8.79
CA VAL A 123 -1.59 5.46 -8.11
C VAL A 123 -1.73 4.08 -8.74
N ARG A 124 -0.71 3.24 -8.57
CA ARG A 124 -0.85 1.81 -8.82
C ARG A 124 -1.37 1.12 -7.58
N THR A 125 -2.30 0.23 -7.77
CA THR A 125 -2.85 -0.60 -6.69
C THR A 125 -2.86 -2.06 -7.11
N LEU A 126 -2.60 -2.95 -6.15
CA LEU A 126 -2.63 -4.38 -6.39
C LEU A 126 -4.06 -4.82 -6.72
N SER A 127 -4.22 -5.72 -7.70
CA SER A 127 -5.54 -6.23 -8.07
C SER A 127 -6.17 -6.98 -6.90
N LEU A 128 -7.50 -7.00 -6.84
CA LEU A 128 -8.23 -7.76 -5.83
C LEU A 128 -7.88 -9.26 -5.89
N GLU A 129 -7.73 -9.79 -7.09
CA GLU A 129 -7.36 -11.19 -7.30
C GLU A 129 -6.02 -11.50 -6.66
N ARG A 130 -5.03 -10.65 -6.88
CA ARG A 130 -3.69 -10.86 -6.32
C ARG A 130 -3.68 -10.63 -4.81
N LEU A 131 -4.42 -9.64 -4.34
CA LEU A 131 -4.59 -9.35 -2.91
C LEU A 131 -5.22 -10.56 -2.19
N LEU A 132 -6.18 -11.23 -2.82
CA LEU A 132 -6.79 -12.44 -2.29
C LEU A 132 -5.77 -13.54 -2.07
N VAL A 133 -4.85 -13.75 -3.01
CA VAL A 133 -3.75 -14.71 -2.88
C VAL A 133 -2.89 -14.40 -1.66
N VAL A 134 -2.52 -13.12 -1.47
CA VAL A 134 -1.74 -12.67 -0.31
C VAL A 134 -2.47 -13.00 1.00
N LYS A 135 -3.75 -12.66 1.10
CA LYS A 135 -4.53 -12.84 2.32
C LYS A 135 -4.73 -14.31 2.67
N ARG A 136 -4.95 -15.15 1.68
CA ARG A 136 -5.08 -16.61 1.88
C ARG A 136 -3.77 -17.21 2.40
N LYS A 137 -2.63 -16.78 1.89
CA LYS A 137 -1.32 -17.26 2.34
C LYS A 137 -1.00 -16.85 3.78
N LEU A 138 -1.34 -15.62 4.17
CA LEU A 138 -1.10 -15.13 5.52
C LEU A 138 -1.94 -15.87 6.56
N GLY A 139 -3.20 -16.17 6.26
CA GLY A 139 -4.05 -17.07 7.03
C GLY A 139 -4.39 -16.66 8.44
N ARG A 140 -4.07 -15.44 8.89
CA ARG A 140 -4.46 -14.94 10.20
C ARG A 140 -5.98 -14.72 10.23
N PRO A 141 -6.65 -14.73 11.41
CA PRO A 141 -8.11 -14.52 11.46
C PRO A 141 -8.57 -13.25 10.72
N LYS A 142 -7.86 -12.14 10.85
CA LYS A 142 -8.18 -10.90 10.13
C LYS A 142 -7.99 -11.04 8.61
N ASP A 143 -7.02 -11.84 8.18
CA ASP A 143 -6.77 -12.07 6.76
C ASP A 143 -7.83 -12.99 6.15
N VAL A 144 -8.29 -13.98 6.88
CA VAL A 144 -9.40 -14.85 6.46
C VAL A 144 -10.69 -14.03 6.26
N LEU A 145 -11.00 -13.15 7.20
CA LEU A 145 -12.17 -12.28 7.09
C LEU A 145 -12.07 -11.36 5.88
N MET A 146 -10.91 -10.73 5.68
CA MET A 146 -10.68 -9.86 4.53
C MET A 146 -10.76 -10.64 3.21
N ALA A 147 -10.21 -11.86 3.18
CA ALA A 147 -10.32 -12.73 2.00
C ALA A 147 -11.77 -12.99 1.61
N LEU A 148 -12.63 -13.28 2.59
CA LEU A 148 -14.07 -13.48 2.34
C LEU A 148 -14.73 -12.22 1.77
N GLN A 149 -14.37 -11.06 2.28
CA GLN A 149 -14.91 -9.79 1.79
C GLN A 149 -14.43 -9.49 0.36
N ILE A 150 -13.17 -9.78 0.05
CA ILE A 150 -12.61 -9.64 -1.30
C ILE A 150 -13.30 -10.60 -2.28
N GLU A 151 -13.49 -11.87 -1.89
CA GLU A 151 -14.21 -12.85 -2.70
C GLU A 151 -15.63 -12.39 -3.04
N ALA A 152 -16.35 -11.90 -2.04
CA ALA A 152 -17.70 -11.37 -2.24
C ALA A 152 -17.71 -10.18 -3.18
N THR A 153 -16.74 -9.27 -3.06
CA THR A 153 -16.60 -8.11 -3.93
C THR A 153 -16.32 -8.54 -5.37
N LEU A 154 -15.39 -9.48 -5.59
CA LEU A 154 -15.11 -10.02 -6.91
C LEU A 154 -16.33 -10.67 -7.54
N ALA A 155 -17.11 -11.41 -6.76
CA ALA A 155 -18.35 -12.04 -7.24
C ALA A 155 -19.37 -10.98 -7.69
N GLU A 156 -19.55 -9.90 -6.94
CA GLU A 156 -20.44 -8.80 -7.31
C GLU A 156 -19.97 -8.07 -8.57
N LEU A 157 -18.67 -7.82 -8.70
CA LEU A 157 -18.11 -7.17 -9.90
C LEU A 157 -18.34 -8.03 -11.15
N ARG A 158 -18.17 -9.35 -11.06
CA ARG A 158 -18.42 -10.29 -12.17
C ARG A 158 -19.89 -10.27 -12.61
N LYS A 159 -20.83 -10.15 -11.67
CA LYS A 159 -22.26 -10.04 -11.99
C LYS A 159 -22.58 -8.77 -12.78
N LYS A 160 -21.93 -7.65 -12.45
CA LYS A 160 -22.12 -6.37 -13.17
C LYS A 160 -21.60 -6.40 -14.59
N ASP A 161 -20.57 -7.21 -14.85
CA ASP A 161 -19.94 -7.35 -16.16
C ASP A 161 -20.63 -8.42 -17.02
N SER A 162 -21.58 -9.16 -16.46
CA SER A 162 -22.36 -10.15 -17.23
C SER A 162 -23.48 -9.48 -18.01
N PRO A 163 -23.68 -9.84 -19.29
CA PRO A 163 -24.80 -9.32 -20.11
C PRO A 163 -26.17 -9.74 -19.60
#